data_4f45c261ced3a14f2d239026af4a2366
#
_entry.id   4f45c261ced3a14f2d239026af4a2366
#
_cell.length_a   1.000
_cell.length_b   1.000
_cell.length_c   1.000
_cell.angle_alpha   90.00
_cell.angle_beta   90.00
_cell.angle_gamma   90.00
#
_symmetry.space_group_name_H-M   'P 1'
#
loop_
_entity.id
_entity.type
_entity.pdbx_description
1 polymer ?
#
loop_
_entity_poly.entity_id
_entity_poly.type
_entity_poly.pdbx_seq_one_letter_code
_entity_poly.pdbx_strand_id
1 'polypeptide(L)'
;MNSSSKTLNPLPPEFVHADSRRTLTQLVTSDIKQVNVYQVNKGCVLGGHYHMKTDEYFYITKGSFVVFMHKYGEKHSASRVLNKGSFFLAGSGYVHSLEALTNGEFLTFLTLPFNQEEPDLWQDEL
;
A
#
# COMPACT_ATOMS: atom_id res chain seq x y z
N MET A 1 20.17 -0.01 11.95
CA MET A 1 19.27 -0.40 10.86
C MET A 1 18.01 0.46 10.90
N ASN A 2 17.63 1.01 9.78
CA ASN A 2 16.46 1.88 9.69
C ASN A 2 15.19 1.02 9.61
N SER A 3 14.33 1.11 10.64
CA SER A 3 13.11 0.31 10.68
C SER A 3 12.11 0.71 9.58
N SER A 4 12.11 1.98 9.14
CA SER A 4 11.20 2.42 8.09
C SER A 4 11.54 1.83 6.72
N SER A 5 12.81 1.48 6.45
CA SER A 5 13.17 0.84 5.19
C SER A 5 12.62 -0.58 5.09
N LYS A 6 12.40 -1.27 6.22
CA LYS A 6 11.79 -2.60 6.22
C LYS A 6 10.31 -2.54 5.84
N THR A 7 9.63 -1.45 6.17
CA THR A 7 8.21 -1.29 5.90
C THR A 7 7.92 -1.18 4.41
N LEU A 8 8.87 -0.66 3.63
CA LEU A 8 8.73 -0.53 2.18
C LEU A 8 9.16 -1.76 1.39
N ASN A 9 9.67 -2.78 2.05
CA ASN A 9 10.02 -3.99 1.34
C ASN A 9 8.74 -4.68 0.87
N PRO A 10 8.67 -5.08 -0.41
CA PRO A 10 7.54 -5.85 -0.88
C PRO A 10 7.37 -7.12 -0.05
N LEU A 11 6.13 -7.47 0.23
CA LEU A 11 5.82 -8.73 0.91
C LEU A 11 5.83 -9.86 -0.11
N PRO A 12 6.35 -11.03 0.24
CA PRO A 12 6.16 -12.20 -0.61
C PRO A 12 4.69 -12.61 -0.57
N PRO A 13 4.17 -13.19 -1.66
CA PRO A 13 2.84 -13.78 -1.59
C PRO A 13 2.82 -14.93 -0.60
N GLU A 14 1.67 -15.17 0.03
CA GLU A 14 1.52 -16.27 0.97
C GLU A 14 1.67 -17.63 0.31
N PHE A 15 1.24 -17.71 -0.95
CA PHE A 15 1.28 -18.94 -1.70
C PHE A 15 1.21 -18.64 -3.19
N VAL A 16 1.99 -19.38 -3.97
CA VAL A 16 1.96 -19.30 -5.43
C VAL A 16 1.86 -20.71 -6.00
N HIS A 17 0.91 -20.92 -6.91
CA HIS A 17 0.81 -22.16 -7.65
C HIS A 17 0.77 -21.86 -9.15
N ALA A 18 1.63 -22.50 -9.90
CA ALA A 18 1.67 -22.34 -11.36
C ALA A 18 1.55 -23.71 -12.04
N ASP A 19 0.75 -23.76 -13.09
CA ASP A 19 0.67 -24.93 -13.98
C ASP A 19 0.56 -24.45 -15.42
N SER A 20 0.31 -25.36 -16.37
CA SER A 20 0.26 -25.00 -17.79
C SER A 20 -0.90 -24.06 -18.14
N ARG A 21 -1.89 -23.91 -17.26
CA ARG A 21 -3.09 -23.09 -17.51
C ARG A 21 -3.02 -21.73 -16.87
N ARG A 22 -2.34 -21.61 -15.71
CA ARG A 22 -2.43 -20.41 -14.89
C ARG A 22 -1.32 -20.31 -13.85
N THR A 23 -1.18 -19.11 -13.33
CA THR A 23 -0.47 -18.88 -12.08
C THR A 23 -1.47 -18.33 -11.07
N LEU A 24 -1.59 -18.97 -9.92
CA LEU A 24 -2.38 -18.50 -8.79
C LEU A 24 -1.45 -17.86 -7.79
N THR A 25 -1.70 -16.60 -7.47
CA THR A 25 -0.96 -15.88 -6.44
C THR A 25 -1.91 -15.54 -5.30
N GLN A 26 -1.69 -16.14 -4.15
CA GLN A 26 -2.47 -15.84 -2.95
C GLN A 26 -1.72 -14.76 -2.17
N LEU A 27 -2.35 -13.61 -2.02
CA LEU A 27 -1.69 -12.43 -1.44
C LEU A 27 -1.86 -12.37 0.07
N VAL A 28 -3.09 -12.49 0.57
CA VAL A 28 -3.39 -12.26 1.98
C VAL A 28 -4.61 -13.06 2.39
N THR A 29 -4.56 -13.64 3.59
CA THR A 29 -5.69 -14.36 4.18
C THR A 29 -6.19 -13.71 5.47
N SER A 30 -5.67 -12.53 5.81
CA SER A 30 -6.17 -11.73 6.93
C SER A 30 -7.64 -11.38 6.73
N ASP A 31 -8.28 -10.99 7.82
CA ASP A 31 -9.68 -10.57 7.78
C ASP A 31 -9.79 -9.21 7.08
N ILE A 32 -10.11 -9.23 5.78
CA ILE A 32 -10.22 -8.04 4.94
C ILE A 32 -11.68 -7.60 4.90
N LYS A 33 -11.93 -6.33 5.19
CA LYS A 33 -13.28 -5.75 5.27
C LYS A 33 -13.63 -4.87 4.10
N GLN A 34 -12.64 -4.36 3.36
CA GLN A 34 -12.88 -3.47 2.22
C GLN A 34 -11.77 -3.64 1.19
N VAL A 35 -12.16 -3.64 -0.09
CA VAL A 35 -11.23 -3.66 -1.22
C VAL A 35 -11.54 -2.48 -2.12
N ASN A 36 -10.51 -1.73 -2.50
CA ASN A 36 -10.63 -0.60 -3.40
C ASN A 36 -9.76 -0.81 -4.64
N VAL A 37 -10.17 -0.22 -5.75
CA VAL A 37 -9.37 -0.13 -6.97
C VAL A 37 -9.07 1.34 -7.20
N TYR A 38 -7.79 1.67 -7.37
CA TYR A 38 -7.34 3.02 -7.71
C TYR A 38 -6.74 3.03 -9.10
N GLN A 39 -7.25 3.88 -9.96
CA GLN A 39 -6.67 4.16 -11.27
C GLN A 39 -6.09 5.58 -11.19
N VAL A 40 -4.78 5.71 -11.41
CA VAL A 40 -4.05 6.93 -11.13
C VAL A 40 -3.35 7.43 -12.39
N ASN A 41 -3.54 8.69 -12.70
CA ASN A 41 -2.90 9.31 -13.85
C ASN A 41 -1.44 9.62 -13.55
N LYS A 42 -0.60 9.47 -14.57
CA LYS A 42 0.83 9.79 -14.49
C LYS A 42 1.04 11.16 -13.86
N GLY A 43 1.95 11.23 -12.90
CA GLY A 43 2.35 12.45 -12.22
C GLY A 43 1.51 12.82 -11.00
N CYS A 44 0.38 12.13 -10.79
CA CYS A 44 -0.45 12.42 -9.62
C CYS A 44 0.12 11.78 -8.37
N VAL A 45 -0.05 12.47 -7.24
CA VAL A 45 0.39 12.01 -5.93
C VAL A 45 -0.85 11.79 -5.06
N LEU A 46 -0.91 10.63 -4.43
CA LEU A 46 -1.98 10.28 -3.50
C LEU A 46 -1.39 10.05 -2.12
N GLY A 47 -2.16 10.36 -1.07
CA GLY A 47 -1.79 10.00 0.28
C GLY A 47 -1.28 11.16 1.11
N GLY A 48 -0.19 10.94 1.84
CA GLY A 48 0.27 11.88 2.87
C GLY A 48 -0.53 11.73 4.15
N HIS A 49 -1.10 10.55 4.36
CA HIS A 49 -1.96 10.27 5.51
C HIS A 49 -1.60 8.92 6.15
N TYR A 50 -2.19 8.67 7.30
CA TYR A 50 -2.02 7.41 8.02
C TYR A 50 -3.33 6.99 8.68
N HIS A 51 -3.39 5.72 9.05
CA HIS A 51 -4.50 5.14 9.79
C HIS A 51 -4.01 4.72 11.18
N MET A 52 -4.85 4.86 12.19
CA MET A 52 -4.48 4.48 13.56
C MET A 52 -4.86 3.05 13.89
N LYS A 53 -5.93 2.53 13.28
CA LYS A 53 -6.49 1.22 13.60
C LYS A 53 -6.49 0.28 12.42
N THR A 54 -6.40 0.80 11.21
CA THR A 54 -6.54 0.04 9.97
C THR A 54 -5.16 -0.28 9.40
N ASP A 55 -4.96 -1.53 9.02
CA ASP A 55 -3.84 -1.91 8.15
C ASP A 55 -4.35 -1.91 6.71
N GLU A 56 -3.54 -1.36 5.81
CA GLU A 56 -3.88 -1.27 4.40
C GLU A 56 -2.80 -1.96 3.58
N TYR A 57 -3.20 -3.02 2.86
CA TYR A 57 -2.34 -3.72 1.92
C TYR A 57 -2.53 -3.15 0.53
N PHE A 58 -1.46 -3.07 -0.25
CA PHE A 58 -1.46 -2.54 -1.62
C PHE A 58 -0.95 -3.59 -2.58
N TYR A 59 -1.62 -3.71 -3.72
CA TYR A 59 -1.16 -4.58 -4.81
C TYR A 59 -1.20 -3.80 -6.11
N ILE A 60 -0.04 -3.60 -6.74
CA ILE A 60 0.07 -2.84 -7.99
C ILE A 60 -0.25 -3.77 -9.15
N THR A 61 -1.29 -3.42 -9.90
CA THR A 61 -1.76 -4.22 -11.04
C THR A 61 -1.28 -3.65 -12.37
N LYS A 62 -0.95 -2.35 -12.42
CA LYS A 62 -0.44 -1.70 -13.64
C LYS A 62 0.49 -0.57 -13.27
N GLY A 63 1.55 -0.41 -14.08
CA GLY A 63 2.43 0.74 -14.00
C GLY A 63 3.42 0.71 -12.86
N SER A 64 3.98 1.88 -12.58
CA SER A 64 5.04 2.07 -11.60
C SER A 64 4.74 3.26 -10.71
N PHE A 65 5.09 3.14 -9.44
CA PHE A 65 4.86 4.18 -8.44
C PHE A 65 6.10 4.36 -7.58
N VAL A 66 6.37 5.60 -7.18
CA VAL A 66 7.26 5.84 -6.05
C VAL A 66 6.40 5.80 -4.80
N VAL A 67 6.75 4.94 -3.87
CA VAL A 67 6.05 4.83 -2.58
C VAL A 67 6.92 5.45 -1.51
N PHE A 68 6.34 6.33 -0.71
CA PHE A 68 7.01 6.97 0.42
C PHE A 68 6.31 6.51 1.69
N MET A 69 7.09 6.20 2.72
CA MET A 69 6.52 5.71 3.96
C MET A 69 7.42 6.07 5.15
N HIS A 70 6.80 6.48 6.25
CA HIS A 70 7.49 6.66 7.52
C HIS A 70 6.50 6.48 8.67
N LYS A 71 7.02 6.09 9.81
CA LYS A 71 6.20 6.00 11.01
C LYS A 71 5.82 7.40 11.46
N TYR A 72 4.56 7.60 11.85
CA TYR A 72 4.10 8.90 12.33
C TYR A 72 4.97 9.37 13.51
N GLY A 73 5.39 10.63 13.45
CA GLY A 73 6.29 11.22 14.45
C GLY A 73 7.77 11.08 14.10
N GLU A 74 8.15 10.21 13.19
CA GLU A 74 9.53 10.08 12.72
C GLU A 74 9.75 10.97 11.51
N LYS A 75 10.96 11.56 11.41
CA LYS A 75 11.29 12.47 10.31
C LYS A 75 11.83 11.74 9.08
N HIS A 76 12.38 10.56 9.26
CA HIS A 76 12.98 9.82 8.16
C HIS A 76 11.92 9.01 7.43
N SER A 77 11.76 9.28 6.14
CA SER A 77 10.92 8.46 5.30
C SER A 77 11.77 7.59 4.40
N ALA A 78 11.30 6.38 4.17
CA ALA A 78 11.84 5.51 3.16
C ALA A 78 11.07 5.73 1.86
N SER A 79 11.74 5.56 0.73
CA SER A 79 11.08 5.62 -0.57
C SER A 79 11.58 4.49 -1.44
N ARG A 80 10.71 4.02 -2.32
CA ARG A 80 11.06 2.93 -3.23
C ARG A 80 10.16 2.96 -4.45
N VAL A 81 10.74 2.67 -5.62
CA VAL A 81 9.96 2.45 -6.83
C VAL A 81 9.42 1.03 -6.81
N LEU A 82 8.11 0.90 -6.88
CA LEU A 82 7.43 -0.39 -6.94
C LEU A 82 6.63 -0.47 -8.23
N ASN A 83 6.60 -1.65 -8.83
CA ASN A 83 6.03 -1.88 -10.14
C ASN A 83 4.90 -2.89 -10.08
N LYS A 84 4.25 -3.11 -11.22
CA LYS A 84 3.24 -4.17 -11.39
C LYS A 84 3.69 -5.46 -10.71
N GLY A 85 2.81 -6.03 -9.90
CA GLY A 85 3.07 -7.26 -9.16
C GLY A 85 3.62 -7.05 -7.75
N SER A 86 3.95 -5.82 -7.38
CA SER A 86 4.42 -5.53 -6.02
C SER A 86 3.25 -5.52 -5.04
N PHE A 87 3.47 -6.15 -3.89
CA PHE A 87 2.52 -6.22 -2.79
C PHE A 87 3.21 -5.68 -1.54
N PHE A 88 2.57 -4.76 -0.83
CA PHE A 88 3.18 -4.18 0.37
C PHE A 88 2.11 -3.75 1.38
N LEU A 89 2.56 -3.51 2.60
CA LEU A 89 1.69 -3.14 3.72
C LEU A 89 2.01 -1.72 4.20
N ALA A 90 0.98 -0.88 4.29
CA ALA A 90 1.02 0.33 5.08
C ALA A 90 0.31 0.02 6.40
N GLY A 91 1.09 -0.32 7.42
CA GLY A 91 0.55 -0.65 8.73
C GLY A 91 -0.03 0.56 9.43
N SER A 92 -0.86 0.30 10.44
CA SER A 92 -1.41 1.38 11.27
C SER A 92 -0.28 2.22 11.87
N GLY A 93 -0.44 3.55 11.87
CA GLY A 93 0.56 4.48 12.37
C GLY A 93 1.65 4.83 11.36
N TYR A 94 1.60 4.30 10.13
CA TYR A 94 2.58 4.64 9.10
C TYR A 94 1.98 5.59 8.06
N VAL A 95 2.62 6.74 7.92
CA VAL A 95 2.27 7.73 6.90
C VAL A 95 2.73 7.20 5.54
N HIS A 96 1.87 7.23 4.56
CA HIS A 96 2.18 6.71 3.24
C HIS A 96 1.66 7.63 2.13
N SER A 97 2.40 7.67 1.04
CA SER A 97 1.99 8.35 -0.18
C SER A 97 2.57 7.62 -1.39
N LEU A 98 1.92 7.79 -2.53
CA LEU A 98 2.34 7.18 -3.78
C LEU A 98 2.32 8.24 -4.88
N GLU A 99 3.37 8.26 -5.70
CA GLU A 99 3.41 9.10 -6.90
C GLU A 99 3.44 8.19 -8.12
N ALA A 100 2.50 8.40 -9.04
CA ALA A 100 2.43 7.62 -10.26
C ALA A 100 3.49 8.07 -11.26
N LEU A 101 4.44 7.20 -11.56
CA LEU A 101 5.47 7.46 -12.57
C LEU A 101 4.94 7.22 -13.98
N THR A 102 3.93 6.38 -14.10
CA THR A 102 3.17 6.11 -15.32
C THR A 102 1.70 6.17 -14.97
N ASN A 103 0.81 6.13 -15.96
CA ASN A 103 -0.57 5.77 -15.65
C ASN A 103 -0.55 4.40 -15.01
N GLY A 104 -1.27 4.24 -13.92
CA GLY A 104 -1.18 3.03 -13.13
C GLY A 104 -2.48 2.65 -12.44
N GLU A 105 -2.43 1.49 -11.81
CA GLU A 105 -3.57 0.96 -11.07
C GLU A 105 -3.06 0.14 -9.91
N PHE A 106 -3.71 0.27 -8.77
CA PHE A 106 -3.46 -0.63 -7.65
C PHE A 106 -4.75 -0.93 -6.88
N LEU A 107 -4.75 -2.06 -6.21
CA LEU A 107 -5.81 -2.46 -5.29
C LEU A 107 -5.34 -2.19 -3.87
N THR A 108 -6.29 -1.84 -3.00
CA THR A 108 -6.03 -1.83 -1.57
C THR A 108 -7.00 -2.75 -0.84
N PHE A 109 -6.49 -3.35 0.24
CA PHE A 109 -7.23 -4.28 1.08
C PHE A 109 -7.13 -3.76 2.51
N LEU A 110 -8.27 -3.38 3.08
CA LEU A 110 -8.33 -2.75 4.39
C LEU A 110 -8.87 -3.74 5.43
N THR A 111 -8.23 -3.77 6.59
CA THR A 111 -8.65 -4.65 7.69
C THR A 111 -9.88 -4.14 8.43
N LEU A 112 -10.22 -2.85 8.25
CA LEU A 112 -11.46 -2.26 8.75
C LEU A 112 -12.14 -1.49 7.63
N PRO A 113 -13.49 -1.45 7.59
CA PRO A 113 -14.16 -0.66 6.57
C PRO A 113 -13.96 0.83 6.85
N PHE A 114 -13.88 1.61 5.77
CA PHE A 114 -13.83 3.06 5.89
C PHE A 114 -15.18 3.57 6.38
N ASN A 115 -15.18 4.32 7.47
CA ASN A 115 -16.37 4.93 8.05
C ASN A 115 -16.33 6.43 7.75
N GLN A 116 -17.25 6.90 6.92
CA GLN A 116 -17.29 8.32 6.53
C GLN A 116 -17.66 9.26 7.67
N GLU A 117 -18.38 8.78 8.68
CA GLU A 117 -18.78 9.59 9.82
C GLU A 117 -17.65 9.74 10.84
N GLU A 118 -16.88 8.67 11.04
CA GLU A 118 -15.72 8.66 11.94
C GLU A 118 -14.53 8.04 11.22
N PRO A 119 -13.96 8.75 10.25
CA PRO A 119 -12.90 8.16 9.43
C PRO A 119 -11.62 7.95 10.23
N ASP A 120 -11.05 6.75 10.11
CA ASP A 120 -9.71 6.45 10.61
C ASP A 120 -8.69 6.90 9.57
N LEU A 121 -8.64 8.22 9.37
CA LEU A 121 -7.81 8.85 8.36
C LEU A 121 -7.25 10.14 8.93
N TRP A 122 -5.93 10.23 9.03
CA TRP A 122 -5.24 11.34 9.68
C TRP A 122 -4.20 11.92 8.75
N GLN A 123 -4.12 13.24 8.69
CA GLN A 123 -3.13 13.93 7.88
C GLN A 123 -1.79 13.98 8.61
N ASP A 124 -0.72 13.89 7.83
CA ASP A 124 0.62 14.11 8.34
C ASP A 124 0.86 15.62 8.45
N GLU A 125 1.04 16.11 9.66
CA GLU A 125 1.24 17.53 9.93
C GLU A 125 2.72 17.89 10.14
N LEU A 126 3.60 16.92 9.92
CA LEU A 126 5.03 17.13 10.14
C LEU A 126 5.73 17.80 8.95
#